data_8f2dca167619c129c7c0b250906fe14c
#
_entry.id   8f2dca167619c129c7c0b250906fe14c
#
_cell.length_a   1.000
_cell.length_b   1.000
_cell.length_c   1.000
_cell.angle_alpha   90.00
_cell.angle_beta   90.00
_cell.angle_gamma   90.00
#
_symmetry.space_group_name_H-M   'P 1'
#
loop_
_entity.id
_entity.type
_entity.pdbx_description
1 polymer ?
#
loop_
_entity_poly.entity_id
_entity_poly.type
_entity_poly.pdbx_seq_one_letter_code
_entity_poly.pdbx_strand_id
1 'polypeptide(L)'
;MYVHWRQTLTMDLHKAYFKKKVYYTLNVLHAELDNPDQRISQDVERFCKGMSKMASNLIISPFTLAYYTYQCFYSTGWLGPISIFIYFFIGSVANKILMEPIVSTLVQQEKLEGDFRFKHMQIRVNAESAAFYRAGRVEHMRTNWKLQDLLQTQRELMKRELWLYIGVNIFDYLGSIISYIIIAIPIFSGRYDGLAPAALVELVSKNAFVSMYLIHCFSQLIDLSTTVSDLAGYTHRIGELQEMVLKLCKSQCKSRQPSCKELSGFDKDSLDSEEEDEEDSGDVAFILEQVSFTALSSKEVLVENLTLTVIAGHNLLVTGNTGSGKTTLLRVLNRLWETAHGSVHMLTSFGPRGVMFFPQKPYFTDGTLREQVIYPLKEIYPVTGLPDDERIIRFLTLTGLGSLLKRTGGLDERVDWNWYDVLSPGEMQRLCFTRLFYHQPKYAVLDEATSALTEETERELYHTCKQLGMTVISVGHRSSLEKHHDSMLFLFGDGKWELTKIH
;
A
#
# COMPACT_ATOMS: atom_id res chain seq x y z
N MET A 1 -3.49 -22.01 10.76
CA MET A 1 -3.35 -20.83 11.62
C MET A 1 -2.74 -19.67 10.88
N TYR A 2 -1.50 -19.76 10.45
CA TYR A 2 -0.77 -18.72 9.70
C TYR A 2 -1.54 -18.14 8.49
N VAL A 3 -2.00 -18.99 7.57
CA VAL A 3 -2.72 -18.57 6.35
C VAL A 3 -4.01 -17.84 6.68
N HIS A 4 -4.77 -18.34 7.65
CA HIS A 4 -6.01 -17.71 8.08
C HIS A 4 -5.79 -16.33 8.71
N TRP A 5 -4.79 -16.18 9.61
CA TRP A 5 -4.44 -14.88 10.18
C TRP A 5 -4.00 -13.88 9.12
N ARG A 6 -3.15 -14.32 8.18
CA ARG A 6 -2.72 -13.49 7.05
C ARG A 6 -3.91 -13.04 6.21
N GLN A 7 -4.82 -13.98 5.87
CA GLN A 7 -6.02 -13.67 5.09
C GLN A 7 -6.88 -12.63 5.79
N THR A 8 -7.24 -12.86 7.05
CA THR A 8 -8.11 -11.95 7.81
C THR A 8 -7.49 -10.56 7.91
N LEU A 9 -6.23 -10.47 8.37
CA LEU A 9 -5.57 -9.19 8.58
C LEU A 9 -5.37 -8.42 7.26
N THR A 10 -4.97 -9.11 6.18
CA THR A 10 -4.80 -8.48 4.87
C THR A 10 -6.13 -8.00 4.31
N MET A 11 -7.20 -8.79 4.42
CA MET A 11 -8.53 -8.39 3.94
C MET A 11 -9.08 -7.18 4.72
N ASP A 12 -8.87 -7.12 6.03
CA ASP A 12 -9.30 -5.98 6.85
C ASP A 12 -8.54 -4.70 6.49
N LEU A 13 -7.23 -4.82 6.27
CA LEU A 13 -6.41 -3.70 5.79
C LEU A 13 -6.81 -3.26 4.38
N HIS A 14 -7.10 -4.20 3.46
CA HIS A 14 -7.57 -3.87 2.11
C HIS A 14 -8.90 -3.12 2.16
N LYS A 15 -9.89 -3.61 2.95
CA LYS A 15 -11.19 -2.94 3.12
C LYS A 15 -11.01 -1.49 3.58
N ALA A 16 -10.13 -1.27 4.55
CA ALA A 16 -9.89 0.06 5.09
C ALA A 16 -9.08 0.95 4.13
N TYR A 17 -8.05 0.40 3.47
CA TYR A 17 -7.18 1.12 2.55
C TYR A 17 -7.90 1.58 1.27
N PHE A 18 -8.73 0.71 0.69
CA PHE A 18 -9.49 1.01 -0.53
C PHE A 18 -10.84 1.71 -0.25
N LYS A 19 -11.17 1.98 1.01
CA LYS A 19 -12.39 2.70 1.35
C LYS A 19 -12.31 4.16 0.88
N LYS A 20 -13.28 4.59 0.06
CA LYS A 20 -13.34 5.96 -0.51
C LYS A 20 -12.01 6.35 -1.19
N LYS A 21 -11.36 7.42 -0.73
CA LYS A 21 -10.13 8.00 -1.30
C LYS A 21 -8.91 7.86 -0.36
N VAL A 22 -8.99 6.96 0.64
CA VAL A 22 -7.93 6.79 1.65
C VAL A 22 -6.58 6.47 1.01
N TYR A 23 -6.55 5.55 0.04
CA TYR A 23 -5.34 5.19 -0.70
C TYR A 23 -4.68 6.39 -1.40
N TYR A 24 -5.48 7.32 -1.95
CA TYR A 24 -4.99 8.54 -2.57
C TYR A 24 -4.41 9.50 -1.53
N THR A 25 -5.17 9.77 -0.47
CA THR A 25 -4.78 10.68 0.61
C THR A 25 -3.48 10.21 1.28
N LEU A 26 -3.35 8.91 1.50
CA LEU A 26 -2.18 8.31 2.15
C LEU A 26 -0.93 8.37 1.27
N ASN A 27 -1.06 8.11 -0.04
CA ASN A 27 0.11 8.06 -0.94
C ASN A 27 0.53 9.43 -1.49
N VAL A 28 -0.39 10.41 -1.54
CA VAL A 28 -0.14 11.69 -2.20
C VAL A 28 -0.10 12.86 -1.22
N LEU A 29 -1.00 12.89 -0.24
CA LEU A 29 -1.13 14.02 0.70
C LEU A 29 -0.35 13.82 1.99
N HIS A 30 -0.23 12.59 2.48
CA HIS A 30 0.48 12.22 3.70
C HIS A 30 1.71 11.36 3.38
N ALA A 31 2.75 11.99 2.84
CA ALA A 31 4.02 11.32 2.53
C ALA A 31 4.84 10.92 3.79
N GLU A 32 4.28 11.13 4.99
CA GLU A 32 4.92 10.77 6.26
C GLU A 32 4.99 9.24 6.45
N LEU A 33 4.03 8.50 5.89
CA LEU A 33 4.00 7.05 5.97
C LEU A 33 4.73 6.43 4.77
N ASP A 34 5.83 5.74 5.04
CA ASP A 34 6.60 5.05 4.02
C ASP A 34 5.96 3.72 3.60
N ASN A 35 5.97 3.45 2.30
CA ASN A 35 5.66 2.16 1.68
C ASN A 35 4.43 1.40 2.26
N PRO A 36 3.20 1.92 2.13
CA PRO A 36 1.99 1.26 2.64
C PRO A 36 1.73 -0.09 1.96
N ASP A 37 2.12 -0.27 0.72
CA ASP A 37 2.07 -1.51 -0.04
C ASP A 37 2.92 -2.62 0.61
N GLN A 38 4.14 -2.29 1.05
CA GLN A 38 5.03 -3.21 1.76
C GLN A 38 4.43 -3.61 3.12
N ARG A 39 3.84 -2.66 3.84
CA ARG A 39 3.22 -2.91 5.14
C ARG A 39 2.03 -3.88 5.03
N ILE A 40 1.20 -3.73 4.01
CA ILE A 40 0.04 -4.60 3.76
C ILE A 40 0.47 -6.00 3.29
N SER A 41 1.49 -6.10 2.46
CA SER A 41 1.88 -7.37 1.85
C SER A 41 2.94 -8.11 2.66
N GLN A 42 4.12 -7.52 2.85
CA GLN A 42 5.30 -8.18 3.40
C GLN A 42 5.32 -8.17 4.93
N ASP A 43 5.02 -7.03 5.56
CA ASP A 43 5.09 -6.92 7.03
C ASP A 43 3.99 -7.77 7.68
N VAL A 44 2.78 -7.81 7.10
CA VAL A 44 1.70 -8.70 7.54
C VAL A 44 2.11 -10.17 7.40
N GLU A 45 2.76 -10.54 6.30
CA GLU A 45 3.24 -11.91 6.13
C GLU A 45 4.26 -12.31 7.19
N ARG A 46 5.29 -11.46 7.39
CA ARG A 46 6.36 -11.68 8.37
C ARG A 46 5.79 -11.76 9.79
N PHE A 47 4.86 -10.85 10.12
CA PHE A 47 4.16 -10.86 11.40
C PHE A 47 3.41 -12.17 11.64
N CYS A 48 2.55 -12.58 10.72
CA CYS A 48 1.75 -13.80 10.87
C CYS A 48 2.62 -15.06 10.93
N LYS A 49 3.71 -15.11 10.16
CA LYS A 49 4.67 -16.22 10.17
C LYS A 49 5.43 -16.30 11.49
N GLY A 50 5.91 -15.16 11.98
CA GLY A 50 6.60 -15.05 13.26
C GLY A 50 5.68 -15.42 14.43
N MET A 51 4.45 -14.89 14.47
CA MET A 51 3.44 -15.23 15.47
C MET A 51 3.10 -16.73 15.47
N SER A 52 2.95 -17.34 14.30
CA SER A 52 2.66 -18.77 14.20
C SER A 52 3.81 -19.63 14.73
N LYS A 53 5.06 -19.25 14.45
CA LYS A 53 6.26 -19.92 14.98
C LYS A 53 6.40 -19.73 16.48
N MET A 54 6.15 -18.52 16.96
CA MET A 54 6.22 -18.16 18.38
C MET A 54 5.14 -18.88 19.20
N ALA A 55 3.90 -18.95 18.69
CA ALA A 55 2.78 -19.53 19.41
C ALA A 55 3.00 -21.01 19.78
N SER A 56 3.61 -21.80 18.89
CA SER A 56 3.91 -23.20 19.18
C SER A 56 4.93 -23.35 20.33
N ASN A 57 5.99 -22.56 20.27
CA ASN A 57 7.02 -22.57 21.29
C ASN A 57 6.52 -22.03 22.64
N LEU A 58 5.74 -20.95 22.62
CA LEU A 58 5.17 -20.36 23.83
C LEU A 58 4.22 -21.30 24.58
N ILE A 59 3.45 -22.13 23.85
CA ILE A 59 2.55 -23.10 24.45
C ILE A 59 3.31 -24.30 25.05
N ILE A 60 4.32 -24.80 24.34
CA ILE A 60 5.04 -26.03 24.75
C ILE A 60 6.08 -25.75 25.83
N SER A 61 6.81 -24.61 25.73
CA SER A 61 7.93 -24.30 26.63
C SER A 61 7.60 -24.31 28.14
N PRO A 62 6.45 -23.79 28.63
CA PRO A 62 6.13 -23.83 30.05
C PRO A 62 6.00 -25.25 30.59
N PHE A 63 5.40 -26.15 29.80
CA PHE A 63 5.20 -27.55 30.22
C PHE A 63 6.52 -28.31 30.24
N THR A 64 7.34 -28.15 29.23
CA THR A 64 8.67 -28.77 29.18
C THR A 64 9.57 -28.24 30.28
N LEU A 65 9.58 -26.91 30.50
CA LEU A 65 10.35 -26.28 31.55
C LEU A 65 9.94 -26.79 32.94
N ALA A 66 8.64 -26.84 33.25
CA ALA A 66 8.12 -27.35 34.51
C ALA A 66 8.52 -28.81 34.72
N TYR A 67 8.35 -29.68 33.71
CA TYR A 67 8.68 -31.09 33.79
C TYR A 67 10.19 -31.32 34.05
N TYR A 68 11.07 -30.67 33.26
CA TYR A 68 12.49 -30.85 33.45
C TYR A 68 13.05 -30.18 34.71
N THR A 69 12.47 -29.09 35.15
CA THR A 69 12.79 -28.48 36.47
C THR A 69 12.42 -29.42 37.62
N TYR A 70 11.25 -30.05 37.56
CA TYR A 70 10.83 -31.06 38.55
C TYR A 70 11.81 -32.27 38.54
N GLN A 71 12.17 -32.76 37.36
CA GLN A 71 13.06 -33.90 37.20
C GLN A 71 14.50 -33.58 37.74
N CYS A 72 14.97 -32.37 37.48
CA CYS A 72 16.25 -31.87 38.00
C CYS A 72 16.21 -31.73 39.51
N PHE A 73 15.13 -31.20 40.07
CA PHE A 73 14.92 -31.10 41.53
C PHE A 73 14.93 -32.46 42.22
N TYR A 74 14.26 -33.45 41.64
CA TYR A 74 14.19 -34.78 42.20
C TYR A 74 15.57 -35.46 42.33
N SER A 75 16.46 -35.21 41.36
CA SER A 75 17.78 -35.83 41.31
C SER A 75 18.83 -35.04 42.06
N THR A 76 18.90 -33.71 41.93
CA THR A 76 19.98 -32.87 42.47
C THR A 76 19.55 -32.05 43.71
N GLY A 77 18.26 -32.08 44.08
CA GLY A 77 17.70 -31.22 45.10
C GLY A 77 17.55 -29.77 44.64
N TRP A 78 17.47 -28.85 45.59
CA TRP A 78 17.27 -27.42 45.30
C TRP A 78 18.44 -26.77 44.56
N LEU A 79 19.63 -27.30 44.73
CA LEU A 79 20.87 -26.73 44.19
C LEU A 79 20.88 -26.76 42.65
N GLY A 80 20.34 -27.83 42.04
CA GLY A 80 20.28 -27.99 40.60
C GLY A 80 19.48 -26.90 39.92
N PRO A 81 18.17 -26.84 40.19
CA PRO A 81 17.32 -25.81 39.55
C PRO A 81 17.79 -24.37 39.82
N ILE A 82 18.17 -24.03 41.06
CA ILE A 82 18.63 -22.68 41.43
C ILE A 82 19.87 -22.26 40.61
N SER A 83 20.87 -23.13 40.49
CA SER A 83 22.05 -22.82 39.71
C SER A 83 21.78 -22.63 38.22
N ILE A 84 20.88 -23.44 37.65
CA ILE A 84 20.45 -23.30 36.25
C ILE A 84 19.65 -22.00 36.02
N PHE A 85 18.73 -21.64 36.95
CA PHE A 85 18.00 -20.38 36.84
C PHE A 85 18.91 -19.14 36.96
N ILE A 86 19.90 -19.14 37.85
CA ILE A 86 20.90 -18.07 37.95
C ILE A 86 21.72 -18.00 36.67
N TYR A 87 22.12 -19.14 36.13
CA TYR A 87 22.85 -19.21 34.85
C TYR A 87 22.02 -18.62 33.70
N PHE A 88 20.73 -19.00 33.61
CA PHE A 88 19.80 -18.45 32.62
C PHE A 88 19.66 -16.92 32.75
N PHE A 89 19.54 -16.41 33.98
CA PHE A 89 19.42 -14.98 34.21
C PHE A 89 20.65 -14.21 33.70
N ILE A 90 21.88 -14.72 34.01
CA ILE A 90 23.12 -14.15 33.53
C ILE A 90 23.16 -14.19 31.99
N GLY A 91 22.81 -15.33 31.40
CA GLY A 91 22.74 -15.51 29.92
C GLY A 91 21.75 -14.57 29.27
N SER A 92 20.57 -14.37 29.85
CA SER A 92 19.56 -13.46 29.36
C SER A 92 20.01 -12.00 29.33
N VAL A 93 20.69 -11.56 30.40
CA VAL A 93 21.25 -10.19 30.46
C VAL A 93 22.35 -10.01 29.42
N ALA A 94 23.25 -10.96 29.30
CA ALA A 94 24.33 -10.92 28.30
C ALA A 94 23.79 -10.90 26.87
N ASN A 95 22.81 -11.76 26.58
CA ASN A 95 22.16 -11.80 25.27
C ASN A 95 21.46 -10.48 24.94
N LYS A 96 20.74 -9.88 25.89
CA LYS A 96 20.10 -8.57 25.68
C LYS A 96 21.11 -7.49 25.30
N ILE A 97 22.24 -7.41 26.00
CA ILE A 97 23.30 -6.43 25.71
C ILE A 97 23.87 -6.61 24.29
N LEU A 98 24.07 -7.87 23.88
CA LEU A 98 24.63 -8.19 22.55
C LEU A 98 23.60 -7.97 21.44
N MET A 99 22.30 -8.13 21.72
CA MET A 99 21.24 -8.09 20.74
C MET A 99 20.77 -6.66 20.41
N GLU A 100 20.76 -5.75 21.38
CA GLU A 100 20.27 -4.38 21.21
C GLU A 100 20.92 -3.64 20.02
N PRO A 101 22.25 -3.65 19.82
CA PRO A 101 22.86 -3.03 18.65
C PRO A 101 22.59 -3.76 17.33
N ILE A 102 22.24 -5.06 17.37
CA ILE A 102 21.90 -5.84 16.17
C ILE A 102 20.56 -5.39 15.63
N VAL A 103 19.54 -5.27 16.49
CA VAL A 103 18.18 -4.86 16.09
C VAL A 103 18.19 -3.51 15.40
N SER A 104 18.90 -2.51 15.94
CA SER A 104 18.99 -1.17 15.33
C SER A 104 19.64 -1.20 13.94
N THR A 105 20.68 -2.02 13.77
CA THR A 105 21.39 -2.17 12.47
C THR A 105 20.53 -2.93 11.46
N LEU A 106 19.76 -3.92 11.90
CA LEU A 106 18.83 -4.67 11.06
C LEU A 106 17.75 -3.76 10.47
N VAL A 107 17.15 -2.89 11.29
CA VAL A 107 16.15 -1.90 10.83
C VAL A 107 16.77 -0.98 9.76
N GLN A 108 18.00 -0.53 9.96
CA GLN A 108 18.69 0.31 8.98
C GLN A 108 18.97 -0.45 7.68
N GLN A 109 19.37 -1.73 7.76
CA GLN A 109 19.57 -2.57 6.58
C GLN A 109 18.28 -2.78 5.79
N GLU A 110 17.16 -3.06 6.44
CA GLU A 110 15.84 -3.24 5.78
C GLU A 110 15.42 -1.95 5.04
N LYS A 111 15.69 -0.79 5.63
CA LYS A 111 15.43 0.50 4.97
C LYS A 111 16.28 0.68 3.70
N LEU A 112 17.59 0.42 3.79
CA LEU A 112 18.51 0.53 2.64
C LEU A 112 18.19 -0.50 1.55
N GLU A 113 17.75 -1.70 1.92
CA GLU A 113 17.28 -2.72 0.96
C GLU A 113 16.03 -2.24 0.22
N GLY A 114 15.08 -1.61 0.93
CA GLY A 114 13.90 -0.97 0.32
C GLY A 114 14.28 0.11 -0.68
N ASP A 115 15.23 0.99 -0.31
CA ASP A 115 15.74 2.06 -1.18
C ASP A 115 16.44 1.51 -2.44
N PHE A 116 17.20 0.42 -2.28
CA PHE A 116 17.88 -0.23 -3.40
C PHE A 116 16.88 -0.86 -4.39
N ARG A 117 15.86 -1.56 -3.87
CA ARG A 117 14.77 -2.10 -4.69
C ARG A 117 13.98 -1.01 -5.39
N PHE A 118 13.67 0.07 -4.69
CA PHE A 118 12.96 1.22 -5.27
C PHE A 118 13.74 1.82 -6.44
N LYS A 119 15.08 1.92 -6.33
CA LYS A 119 15.92 2.41 -7.42
C LYS A 119 15.84 1.51 -8.66
N HIS A 120 15.88 0.19 -8.49
CA HIS A 120 15.71 -0.74 -9.61
C HIS A 120 14.31 -0.66 -10.24
N MET A 121 13.28 -0.51 -9.43
CA MET A 121 11.91 -0.34 -9.92
C MET A 121 11.77 0.98 -10.71
N GLN A 122 12.36 2.07 -10.23
CA GLN A 122 12.39 3.36 -10.94
C GLN A 122 13.04 3.23 -12.33
N ILE A 123 14.17 2.52 -12.43
CA ILE A 123 14.85 2.27 -13.72
C ILE A 123 13.96 1.40 -14.62
N ARG A 124 13.34 0.37 -14.10
CA ARG A 124 12.44 -0.52 -14.86
C ARG A 124 11.26 0.23 -15.47
N VAL A 125 10.60 1.08 -14.68
CA VAL A 125 9.43 1.85 -15.14
C VAL A 125 9.82 2.90 -16.18
N ASN A 126 11.03 3.50 -16.07
CA ASN A 126 11.50 4.55 -16.96
C ASN A 126 12.62 4.08 -17.90
N ALA A 127 12.68 2.78 -18.23
CA ALA A 127 13.78 2.18 -18.99
C ALA A 127 13.98 2.83 -20.36
N GLU A 128 12.88 3.09 -21.09
CA GLU A 128 12.92 3.72 -22.39
C GLU A 128 13.48 5.15 -22.31
N SER A 129 12.97 5.96 -21.40
CA SER A 129 13.45 7.33 -21.19
C SER A 129 14.93 7.35 -20.80
N ALA A 130 15.37 6.45 -19.92
CA ALA A 130 16.77 6.31 -19.55
C ALA A 130 17.65 5.90 -20.75
N ALA A 131 17.13 5.02 -21.62
CA ALA A 131 17.82 4.59 -22.82
C ALA A 131 17.97 5.73 -23.85
N PHE A 132 16.95 6.57 -24.04
CA PHE A 132 17.04 7.77 -24.90
C PHE A 132 18.14 8.73 -24.44
N TYR A 133 18.30 8.93 -23.14
CA TYR A 133 19.40 9.74 -22.58
C TYR A 133 20.74 9.00 -22.54
N ARG A 134 20.82 7.73 -22.96
CA ARG A 134 22.00 6.87 -22.82
C ARG A 134 22.55 6.87 -21.38
N ALA A 135 21.65 6.94 -20.41
CA ALA A 135 21.98 7.17 -19.01
C ALA A 135 22.56 5.94 -18.29
N GLY A 136 22.78 4.80 -18.95
CA GLY A 136 23.20 3.55 -18.33
C GLY A 136 24.41 3.67 -17.41
N ARG A 137 25.45 4.48 -17.78
CA ARG A 137 26.62 4.69 -16.92
C ARG A 137 26.29 5.44 -15.63
N VAL A 138 25.43 6.46 -15.70
CA VAL A 138 25.02 7.28 -14.56
C VAL A 138 24.10 6.47 -13.62
N GLU A 139 23.15 5.74 -14.18
CA GLU A 139 22.25 4.90 -13.42
C GLU A 139 23.00 3.74 -12.73
N HIS A 140 23.95 3.12 -13.41
CA HIS A 140 24.84 2.12 -12.82
C HIS A 140 25.63 2.69 -11.63
N MET A 141 26.23 3.88 -11.79
CA MET A 141 26.97 4.52 -10.69
C MET A 141 26.06 4.82 -9.48
N ARG A 142 24.87 5.41 -9.71
CA ARG A 142 23.91 5.73 -8.64
C ARG A 142 23.39 4.48 -7.93
N THR A 143 23.13 3.42 -8.69
CA THR A 143 22.68 2.14 -8.13
C THR A 143 23.78 1.48 -7.31
N ASN A 144 25.03 1.54 -7.79
CA ASN A 144 26.18 1.02 -7.05
C ASN A 144 26.44 1.77 -5.74
N TRP A 145 26.23 3.07 -5.68
CA TRP A 145 26.35 3.82 -4.43
C TRP A 145 25.35 3.29 -3.39
N LYS A 146 24.07 3.14 -3.77
CA LYS A 146 23.07 2.56 -2.86
C LYS A 146 23.41 1.13 -2.44
N LEU A 147 23.96 0.33 -3.35
CA LEU A 147 24.45 -1.01 -3.04
C LEU A 147 25.61 -0.98 -2.06
N GLN A 148 26.57 -0.06 -2.22
CA GLN A 148 27.69 0.06 -1.29
C GLN A 148 27.27 0.43 0.12
N ASP A 149 26.33 1.37 0.28
CA ASP A 149 25.77 1.76 1.57
C ASP A 149 25.06 0.55 2.24
N LEU A 150 24.29 -0.20 1.48
CA LEU A 150 23.65 -1.43 1.93
C LEU A 150 24.68 -2.47 2.37
N LEU A 151 25.69 -2.74 1.55
CA LEU A 151 26.73 -3.74 1.86
C LEU A 151 27.59 -3.34 3.06
N GLN A 152 27.83 -2.04 3.26
CA GLN A 152 28.56 -1.56 4.45
C GLN A 152 27.75 -1.84 5.72
N THR A 153 26.45 -1.53 5.72
CA THR A 153 25.56 -1.82 6.85
C THR A 153 25.43 -3.32 7.10
N GLN A 154 25.34 -4.12 6.03
CA GLN A 154 25.30 -5.58 6.13
C GLN A 154 26.56 -6.18 6.71
N ARG A 155 27.75 -5.65 6.33
CA ARG A 155 29.02 -6.08 6.94
C ARG A 155 29.09 -5.78 8.44
N GLU A 156 28.57 -4.62 8.84
CA GLU A 156 28.50 -4.25 10.24
C GLU A 156 27.52 -5.15 11.01
N LEU A 157 26.37 -5.46 10.42
CA LEU A 157 25.42 -6.43 10.99
C LEU A 157 26.06 -7.80 11.18
N MET A 158 26.70 -8.34 10.14
CA MET A 158 27.38 -9.65 10.22
C MET A 158 28.46 -9.71 11.28
N LYS A 159 29.22 -8.62 11.50
CA LYS A 159 30.22 -8.56 12.58
C LYS A 159 29.54 -8.64 13.95
N ARG A 160 28.42 -7.94 14.15
CA ARG A 160 27.66 -7.98 15.41
C ARG A 160 27.02 -9.33 15.65
N GLU A 161 26.43 -9.92 14.61
CA GLU A 161 25.90 -11.30 14.67
C GLU A 161 26.97 -12.34 14.98
N LEU A 162 28.20 -12.18 14.47
CA LEU A 162 29.29 -13.06 14.78
C LEU A 162 29.63 -13.03 16.29
N TRP A 163 29.66 -11.84 16.90
CA TRP A 163 29.88 -11.72 18.33
C TRP A 163 28.77 -12.33 19.16
N LEU A 164 27.53 -12.15 18.74
CA LEU A 164 26.37 -12.80 19.35
C LEU A 164 26.49 -14.32 19.24
N TYR A 165 26.78 -14.82 18.04
CA TYR A 165 27.00 -16.27 17.83
C TYR A 165 28.09 -16.86 18.71
N ILE A 166 29.22 -16.19 18.80
CA ILE A 166 30.32 -16.61 19.70
C ILE A 166 29.85 -16.60 21.16
N GLY A 167 29.16 -15.55 21.58
CA GLY A 167 28.62 -15.43 22.94
C GLY A 167 27.65 -16.56 23.27
N VAL A 168 26.66 -16.83 22.40
CA VAL A 168 25.70 -17.92 22.60
C VAL A 168 26.38 -19.27 22.69
N ASN A 169 27.33 -19.57 21.80
CA ASN A 169 28.05 -20.86 21.85
C ASN A 169 28.88 -21.00 23.11
N ILE A 170 29.56 -19.95 23.57
CA ILE A 170 30.29 -19.97 24.84
C ILE A 170 29.34 -20.28 26.00
N PHE A 171 28.15 -19.65 26.03
CA PHE A 171 27.15 -19.94 27.05
C PHE A 171 26.67 -21.40 26.98
N ASP A 172 26.39 -21.95 25.81
CA ASP A 172 25.94 -23.34 25.67
C ASP A 172 27.00 -24.33 26.18
N TYR A 173 28.29 -24.12 25.84
CA TYR A 173 29.38 -24.96 26.32
C TYR A 173 29.61 -24.83 27.82
N LEU A 174 29.60 -23.61 28.38
CA LEU A 174 29.72 -23.38 29.82
C LEU A 174 28.52 -24.01 30.57
N GLY A 175 27.33 -23.93 30.00
CA GLY A 175 26.14 -24.58 30.55
C GLY A 175 26.29 -26.10 30.64
N SER A 176 26.89 -26.72 29.63
CA SER A 176 27.20 -28.15 29.66
C SER A 176 28.16 -28.50 30.79
N ILE A 177 29.19 -27.70 30.98
CA ILE A 177 30.17 -27.91 32.10
C ILE A 177 29.46 -27.76 33.47
N ILE A 178 28.64 -26.72 33.62
CA ILE A 178 27.88 -26.47 34.83
C ILE A 178 26.97 -27.65 35.14
N SER A 179 26.34 -28.29 34.15
CA SER A 179 25.50 -29.46 34.34
C SER A 179 26.24 -30.64 35.01
N TYR A 180 27.49 -30.88 34.62
CA TYR A 180 28.32 -31.91 35.23
C TYR A 180 28.74 -31.55 36.66
N ILE A 181 29.04 -30.27 36.92
CA ILE A 181 29.38 -29.80 38.28
C ILE A 181 28.19 -29.97 39.23
N ILE A 182 26.98 -29.61 38.78
CA ILE A 182 25.76 -29.75 39.56
C ILE A 182 25.51 -31.20 40.00
N ILE A 183 25.82 -32.16 39.13
CA ILE A 183 25.64 -33.59 39.42
C ILE A 183 26.78 -34.11 40.33
N ALA A 184 27.96 -33.61 40.16
CA ALA A 184 29.12 -34.03 40.97
C ALA A 184 28.93 -33.71 42.47
N ILE A 185 28.31 -32.57 42.80
CA ILE A 185 28.10 -32.14 44.21
C ILE A 185 27.30 -33.16 45.02
N PRO A 186 26.11 -33.63 44.63
CA PRO A 186 25.37 -34.65 45.39
C PRO A 186 26.10 -36.00 45.45
N ILE A 187 26.87 -36.36 44.43
CA ILE A 187 27.65 -37.60 44.41
C ILE A 187 28.77 -37.53 45.44
N PHE A 188 29.60 -36.48 45.45
CA PHE A 188 30.67 -36.30 46.39
C PHE A 188 30.20 -36.00 47.83
N SER A 189 28.95 -35.54 47.98
CA SER A 189 28.33 -35.33 49.30
C SER A 189 27.78 -36.61 49.91
N GLY A 190 28.01 -37.78 49.31
CA GLY A 190 27.64 -39.09 49.86
C GLY A 190 26.16 -39.45 49.71
N ARG A 191 25.35 -38.67 48.97
CA ARG A 191 23.90 -38.95 48.83
C ARG A 191 23.63 -40.26 48.10
N TYR A 192 24.60 -40.77 47.35
CA TYR A 192 24.48 -41.93 46.48
C TYR A 192 25.49 -43.06 46.83
N ASP A 193 26.09 -43.06 48.01
CA ASP A 193 27.13 -44.01 48.42
C ASP A 193 26.71 -45.49 48.44
N GLY A 194 25.41 -45.80 48.40
CA GLY A 194 24.92 -47.16 48.35
C GLY A 194 24.58 -47.72 46.97
N LEU A 195 24.85 -46.97 45.87
CA LEU A 195 24.52 -47.40 44.53
C LEU A 195 25.63 -48.22 43.89
N ALA A 196 25.26 -49.26 43.12
CA ALA A 196 26.20 -50.02 42.29
C ALA A 196 26.83 -49.09 41.20
N PRO A 197 28.08 -49.30 40.80
CA PRO A 197 28.75 -48.46 39.84
C PRO A 197 28.00 -48.27 38.51
N ALA A 198 27.31 -49.30 38.02
CA ALA A 198 26.47 -49.22 36.80
C ALA A 198 25.28 -48.29 36.99
N ALA A 199 24.58 -48.35 38.15
CA ALA A 199 23.47 -47.48 38.46
C ALA A 199 23.91 -46.02 38.66
N LEU A 200 25.13 -45.80 39.17
CA LEU A 200 25.69 -44.46 39.31
C LEU A 200 25.95 -43.82 37.94
N VAL A 201 26.51 -44.58 36.98
CA VAL A 201 26.73 -44.10 35.59
C VAL A 201 25.40 -43.78 34.90
N GLU A 202 24.39 -44.60 35.08
CA GLU A 202 23.05 -44.34 34.57
C GLU A 202 22.45 -43.05 35.14
N LEU A 203 22.57 -42.85 36.47
CA LEU A 203 22.11 -41.66 37.15
C LEU A 203 22.82 -40.40 36.63
N VAL A 204 24.13 -40.45 36.50
CA VAL A 204 24.95 -39.34 35.98
C VAL A 204 24.51 -38.98 34.55
N SER A 205 24.39 -39.98 33.69
CA SER A 205 24.00 -39.78 32.29
C SER A 205 22.61 -39.19 32.17
N LYS A 206 21.63 -39.71 32.94
CA LYS A 206 20.26 -39.20 33.00
C LYS A 206 20.19 -37.75 33.48
N ASN A 207 20.94 -37.44 34.55
CA ASN A 207 20.93 -36.10 35.11
C ASN A 207 21.66 -35.10 34.21
N ALA A 208 22.74 -35.50 33.56
CA ALA A 208 23.43 -34.68 32.57
C ALA A 208 22.48 -34.33 31.41
N PHE A 209 21.74 -35.33 30.91
CA PHE A 209 20.75 -35.12 29.88
C PHE A 209 19.66 -34.12 30.34
N VAL A 210 19.05 -34.33 31.52
CA VAL A 210 18.01 -33.46 32.07
C VAL A 210 18.49 -32.00 32.20
N SER A 211 19.70 -31.82 32.76
CA SER A 211 20.29 -30.49 32.97
C SER A 211 20.62 -29.80 31.66
N MET A 212 21.23 -30.51 30.71
CA MET A 212 21.52 -29.97 29.37
C MET A 212 20.24 -29.59 28.61
N TYR A 213 19.20 -30.45 28.71
CA TYR A 213 17.93 -30.17 28.06
C TYR A 213 17.22 -28.95 28.67
N LEU A 214 17.28 -28.81 30.01
CA LEU A 214 16.77 -27.64 30.70
C LEU A 214 17.47 -26.36 30.28
N ILE A 215 18.79 -26.38 30.14
CA ILE A 215 19.57 -25.25 29.63
C ILE A 215 19.20 -24.95 28.20
N HIS A 216 19.02 -25.97 27.35
CA HIS A 216 18.56 -25.78 25.97
C HIS A 216 17.16 -25.18 25.91
N CYS A 217 16.21 -25.57 26.76
CA CYS A 217 14.89 -24.92 26.85
C CYS A 217 15.00 -23.43 27.20
N PHE A 218 15.94 -23.06 28.06
CA PHE A 218 16.18 -21.65 28.36
C PHE A 218 16.82 -20.90 27.20
N SER A 219 17.76 -21.50 26.48
CA SER A 219 18.35 -20.91 25.26
C SER A 219 17.25 -20.65 24.20
N GLN A 220 16.31 -21.60 24.03
CA GLN A 220 15.16 -21.40 23.15
C GLN A 220 14.25 -20.24 23.59
N LEU A 221 14.11 -19.99 24.90
CA LEU A 221 13.35 -18.81 25.38
C LEU A 221 14.08 -17.51 25.09
N ILE A 222 15.40 -17.51 25.14
CA ILE A 222 16.22 -16.34 24.74
C ILE A 222 16.02 -16.05 23.25
N ASP A 223 16.09 -17.06 22.39
CA ASP A 223 15.84 -16.92 20.94
C ASP A 223 14.42 -16.46 20.65
N LEU A 224 13.45 -16.89 21.47
CA LEU A 224 12.07 -16.40 21.37
C LEU A 224 11.97 -14.91 21.64
N SER A 225 12.78 -14.37 22.56
CA SER A 225 12.83 -12.94 22.87
C SER A 225 13.24 -12.10 21.65
N THR A 226 14.14 -12.60 20.80
CA THR A 226 14.54 -11.92 19.55
C THR A 226 13.38 -11.87 18.56
N THR A 227 12.70 -13.00 18.40
CA THR A 227 11.50 -13.07 17.55
C THR A 227 10.38 -12.13 18.03
N VAL A 228 10.22 -11.96 19.35
CA VAL A 228 9.26 -10.99 19.93
C VAL A 228 9.65 -9.56 19.56
N SER A 229 10.93 -9.21 19.59
CA SER A 229 11.40 -7.87 19.22
C SER A 229 11.14 -7.57 17.75
N ASP A 230 11.39 -8.53 16.86
CA ASP A 230 11.08 -8.38 15.43
C ASP A 230 9.59 -8.22 15.19
N LEU A 231 8.78 -9.04 15.88
CA LEU A 231 7.32 -8.94 15.82
C LEU A 231 6.81 -7.58 16.32
N ALA A 232 7.42 -7.02 17.36
CA ALA A 232 7.06 -5.69 17.86
C ALA A 232 7.30 -4.62 16.79
N GLY A 233 8.38 -4.73 16.02
CA GLY A 233 8.67 -3.84 14.88
C GLY A 233 7.58 -3.92 13.80
N TYR A 234 7.23 -5.12 13.36
CA TYR A 234 6.15 -5.30 12.37
C TYR A 234 4.79 -4.86 12.91
N THR A 235 4.48 -5.17 14.17
CA THR A 235 3.24 -4.74 14.82
C THR A 235 3.12 -3.22 14.86
N HIS A 236 4.21 -2.52 15.18
CA HIS A 236 4.24 -1.07 15.20
C HIS A 236 3.95 -0.49 13.82
N ARG A 237 4.61 -0.98 12.77
CA ARG A 237 4.41 -0.50 11.39
C ARG A 237 3.00 -0.77 10.86
N ILE A 238 2.46 -1.96 11.15
CA ILE A 238 1.07 -2.31 10.78
C ILE A 238 0.08 -1.46 11.58
N GLY A 239 0.32 -1.27 12.88
CA GLY A 239 -0.51 -0.44 13.76
C GLY A 239 -0.53 1.02 13.34
N GLU A 240 0.61 1.60 13.00
CA GLU A 240 0.73 2.97 12.48
C GLU A 240 -0.07 3.15 11.18
N LEU A 241 0.03 2.20 10.24
CA LEU A 241 -0.80 2.19 9.03
C LEU A 241 -2.29 2.13 9.38
N GLN A 242 -2.69 1.21 10.26
CA GLN A 242 -4.08 1.04 10.66
C GLN A 242 -4.64 2.28 11.35
N GLU A 243 -3.88 2.89 12.25
CA GLU A 243 -4.29 4.14 12.93
C GLU A 243 -4.44 5.30 11.95
N MET A 244 -3.51 5.44 10.99
CA MET A 244 -3.58 6.49 9.98
C MET A 244 -4.80 6.30 9.08
N VAL A 245 -5.02 5.09 8.59
CA VAL A 245 -6.18 4.74 7.76
C VAL A 245 -7.49 5.00 8.51
N LEU A 246 -7.58 4.61 9.78
CA LEU A 246 -8.77 4.87 10.62
C LEU A 246 -9.00 6.37 10.86
N LYS A 247 -7.93 7.15 11.08
CA LYS A 247 -8.03 8.63 11.20
C LYS A 247 -8.58 9.25 9.92
N LEU A 248 -8.05 8.83 8.76
CA LEU A 248 -8.50 9.32 7.46
C LEU A 248 -9.94 8.92 7.17
N CYS A 249 -10.34 7.70 7.47
CA CYS A 249 -11.74 7.27 7.35
C CYS A 249 -12.68 8.13 8.21
N LYS A 250 -12.29 8.41 9.46
CA LYS A 250 -13.10 9.26 10.36
C LYS A 250 -13.16 10.73 9.90
N SER A 251 -12.07 11.30 9.40
CA SER A 251 -12.07 12.67 8.88
C SER A 251 -12.95 12.81 7.64
N GLN A 252 -12.90 11.86 6.72
CA GLN A 252 -13.77 11.84 5.53
C GLN A 252 -15.25 11.60 5.85
N CYS A 253 -15.58 11.00 7.00
CA CYS A 253 -16.97 10.90 7.47
C CYS A 253 -17.45 12.20 8.12
N LYS A 254 -16.61 12.92 8.87
CA LYS A 254 -17.01 14.16 9.55
C LYS A 254 -17.25 15.34 8.61
N SER A 255 -16.61 15.36 7.46
CA SER A 255 -16.81 16.42 6.47
C SER A 255 -18.16 16.36 5.74
N ARG A 256 -18.98 15.32 5.94
CA ARG A 256 -20.23 15.12 5.22
C ARG A 256 -21.53 15.30 6.00
N GLN A 257 -21.57 15.15 7.36
CA GLN A 257 -22.76 15.51 8.19
C GLN A 257 -22.51 15.29 9.70
N PRO A 258 -23.19 16.04 10.62
CA PRO A 258 -23.04 15.90 12.07
C PRO A 258 -23.77 14.71 12.71
N SER A 259 -24.31 13.76 11.96
CA SER A 259 -25.09 12.63 12.48
C SER A 259 -24.54 11.24 12.21
N CYS A 260 -23.22 11.05 12.24
CA CYS A 260 -22.64 9.71 12.31
C CYS A 260 -22.52 9.28 13.77
N LYS A 261 -23.43 8.41 14.22
CA LYS A 261 -23.33 7.68 15.49
C LYS A 261 -22.04 6.86 15.54
N GLU A 262 -21.43 6.84 16.71
CA GLU A 262 -20.19 6.11 17.01
C GLU A 262 -20.22 4.67 16.47
N LEU A 263 -19.34 4.36 15.54
CA LEU A 263 -19.05 2.97 15.12
C LEU A 263 -18.06 2.35 16.12
N SER A 264 -18.58 1.80 17.19
CA SER A 264 -17.93 0.75 17.97
C SER A 264 -18.47 -0.60 17.47
N GLY A 265 -17.71 -1.27 16.59
CA GLY A 265 -18.06 -2.60 16.13
C GLY A 265 -17.81 -2.76 14.62
N PHE A 266 -16.94 -3.68 14.27
CA PHE A 266 -16.77 -4.13 12.89
C PHE A 266 -18.02 -4.90 12.46
N ASP A 267 -18.97 -4.23 11.82
CA ASP A 267 -20.07 -4.93 11.16
C ASP A 267 -19.64 -5.46 9.79
N LYS A 268 -19.88 -6.75 9.60
CA LYS A 268 -19.34 -7.59 8.53
C LYS A 268 -19.95 -7.40 7.14
N ASP A 269 -21.04 -6.65 6.98
CA ASP A 269 -21.89 -6.79 5.78
C ASP A 269 -22.22 -5.51 4.99
N SER A 270 -21.47 -4.40 5.15
CA SER A 270 -21.80 -3.16 4.43
C SER A 270 -20.71 -2.68 3.45
N LEU A 271 -20.31 -3.52 2.50
CA LEU A 271 -19.42 -3.10 1.42
C LEU A 271 -20.13 -2.64 0.15
N ASP A 272 -21.42 -2.90 0.01
CA ASP A 272 -22.14 -2.77 -1.27
C ASP A 272 -23.28 -1.75 -1.31
N SER A 273 -23.46 -0.89 -0.31
CA SER A 273 -24.60 0.04 -0.32
C SER A 273 -24.31 1.37 0.35
N GLU A 274 -23.44 2.18 -0.23
CA GLU A 274 -23.40 3.63 0.01
C GLU A 274 -23.05 4.37 -1.30
N GLU A 275 -23.75 4.07 -2.39
CA GLU A 275 -24.16 5.06 -3.36
C GLU A 275 -25.45 5.64 -2.80
N GLU A 276 -25.34 6.66 -1.92
CA GLU A 276 -26.49 7.48 -1.59
C GLU A 276 -26.98 8.09 -2.90
N ASP A 277 -28.19 7.72 -3.31
CA ASP A 277 -29.00 8.44 -4.29
C ASP A 277 -29.19 9.86 -3.78
N GLU A 278 -28.17 10.74 -3.97
CA GLU A 278 -28.40 12.18 -3.93
C GLU A 278 -29.37 12.46 -5.07
N GLU A 279 -30.56 12.91 -4.75
CA GLU A 279 -31.60 13.32 -5.69
C GLU A 279 -30.96 14.17 -6.78
N ASP A 280 -31.13 13.76 -8.05
CA ASP A 280 -30.63 14.47 -9.23
C ASP A 280 -31.33 15.84 -9.28
N SER A 281 -30.71 16.83 -8.63
CA SER A 281 -31.21 18.17 -8.51
C SER A 281 -30.91 18.99 -9.77
N GLY A 282 -31.52 18.64 -10.86
CA GLY A 282 -31.62 19.55 -12.02
C GLY A 282 -30.36 19.65 -12.89
N ASP A 283 -30.25 20.70 -13.66
CA ASP A 283 -29.28 20.90 -14.74
C ASP A 283 -27.91 21.45 -14.29
N VAL A 284 -27.60 21.46 -13.00
CA VAL A 284 -26.34 22.02 -12.47
C VAL A 284 -25.44 20.93 -11.89
N ALA A 285 -24.19 20.84 -12.34
CA ALA A 285 -23.21 19.88 -11.79
C ALA A 285 -22.43 20.43 -10.61
N PHE A 286 -21.86 21.62 -10.79
CA PHE A 286 -20.97 22.24 -9.81
C PHE A 286 -21.34 23.71 -9.59
N ILE A 287 -21.33 24.13 -8.33
CA ILE A 287 -21.38 25.54 -7.92
C ILE A 287 -20.12 25.80 -7.09
N LEU A 288 -19.30 26.70 -7.57
CA LEU A 288 -18.12 27.22 -6.85
C LEU A 288 -18.46 28.61 -6.34
N GLU A 289 -18.35 28.82 -5.02
CA GLU A 289 -18.61 30.09 -4.37
C GLU A 289 -17.33 30.61 -3.73
N GLN A 290 -16.77 31.67 -4.36
CA GLN A 290 -15.54 32.36 -3.87
C GLN A 290 -14.40 31.40 -3.53
N VAL A 291 -14.20 30.38 -4.38
CA VAL A 291 -13.22 29.32 -4.15
C VAL A 291 -11.81 29.85 -4.39
N SER A 292 -10.95 29.65 -3.39
CA SER A 292 -9.51 29.90 -3.49
C SER A 292 -8.74 28.62 -3.19
N PHE A 293 -7.69 28.35 -3.97
CA PHE A 293 -6.85 27.18 -3.75
C PHE A 293 -5.37 27.48 -4.01
N THR A 294 -4.52 26.75 -3.31
CA THR A 294 -3.06 26.92 -3.32
C THR A 294 -2.36 25.71 -3.93
N ALA A 295 -1.12 25.87 -4.34
CA ALA A 295 -0.27 24.75 -4.70
C ALA A 295 0.12 23.94 -3.46
N LEU A 296 0.14 22.60 -3.58
CA LEU A 296 0.41 21.70 -2.44
C LEU A 296 1.82 21.91 -1.85
N SER A 297 2.81 22.18 -2.69
CA SER A 297 4.22 22.24 -2.29
C SER A 297 4.66 23.65 -1.83
N SER A 298 4.18 24.72 -2.49
CA SER A 298 4.68 26.09 -2.26
C SER A 298 3.74 26.94 -1.42
N LYS A 299 2.50 26.50 -1.18
CA LYS A 299 1.41 27.30 -0.57
C LYS A 299 1.11 28.61 -1.33
N GLU A 300 1.62 28.75 -2.55
CA GLU A 300 1.30 29.87 -3.44
C GLU A 300 -0.16 29.79 -3.85
N VAL A 301 -0.84 30.93 -3.83
CA VAL A 301 -2.23 31.04 -4.27
C VAL A 301 -2.28 30.97 -5.77
N LEU A 302 -2.94 29.95 -6.32
CA LEU A 302 -3.08 29.75 -7.75
C LEU A 302 -4.33 30.44 -8.32
N VAL A 303 -5.42 30.44 -7.56
CA VAL A 303 -6.70 31.06 -7.92
C VAL A 303 -7.33 31.64 -6.66
N GLU A 304 -7.86 32.86 -6.78
CA GLU A 304 -8.56 33.55 -5.69
C GLU A 304 -10.02 33.87 -6.09
N ASN A 305 -10.94 33.63 -5.15
CA ASN A 305 -12.34 34.00 -5.24
C ASN A 305 -13.05 33.58 -6.52
N LEU A 306 -12.74 32.37 -7.04
CA LEU A 306 -13.39 31.83 -8.22
C LEU A 306 -14.84 31.53 -7.94
N THR A 307 -15.74 32.17 -8.72
CA THR A 307 -17.18 31.89 -8.71
C THR A 307 -17.58 31.37 -10.09
N LEU A 308 -18.05 30.12 -10.13
CA LEU A 308 -18.36 29.42 -11.36
C LEU A 308 -19.52 28.46 -11.14
N THR A 309 -20.47 28.47 -12.10
CA THR A 309 -21.55 27.47 -12.14
C THR A 309 -21.46 26.68 -13.43
N VAL A 310 -21.41 25.35 -13.30
CA VAL A 310 -21.37 24.43 -14.45
C VAL A 310 -22.76 23.82 -14.65
N ILE A 311 -23.35 24.13 -15.82
CA ILE A 311 -24.73 23.79 -16.15
C ILE A 311 -24.75 22.74 -17.28
N ALA A 312 -25.72 21.84 -17.27
CA ALA A 312 -25.91 20.85 -18.33
C ALA A 312 -26.12 21.52 -19.70
N GLY A 313 -25.50 20.93 -20.72
CA GLY A 313 -25.57 21.45 -22.11
C GLY A 313 -24.62 22.62 -22.38
N HIS A 314 -23.91 23.17 -21.37
CA HIS A 314 -22.91 24.21 -21.53
C HIS A 314 -21.50 23.67 -21.35
N ASN A 315 -20.78 23.50 -22.43
CA ASN A 315 -19.39 22.99 -22.40
C ASN A 315 -18.40 24.08 -21.94
N LEU A 316 -17.52 23.72 -21.01
CA LEU A 316 -16.53 24.62 -20.42
C LEU A 316 -15.12 24.23 -20.82
N LEU A 317 -14.36 25.13 -21.41
CA LEU A 317 -12.92 24.98 -21.65
C LEU A 317 -12.15 25.69 -20.55
N VAL A 318 -11.27 24.99 -19.87
CA VAL A 318 -10.32 25.56 -18.91
C VAL A 318 -8.94 25.63 -19.55
N THR A 319 -8.42 26.82 -19.71
CA THR A 319 -7.12 27.09 -20.33
C THR A 319 -6.30 28.06 -19.46
N GLY A 320 -5.08 28.35 -19.83
CA GLY A 320 -4.22 29.28 -19.09
C GLY A 320 -2.76 28.85 -19.11
N ASN A 321 -1.92 29.61 -18.45
CA ASN A 321 -0.47 29.41 -18.43
C ASN A 321 -0.07 28.05 -17.84
N THR A 322 1.13 27.57 -18.17
CA THR A 322 1.69 26.38 -17.52
C THR A 322 1.87 26.67 -16.02
N GLY A 323 1.41 25.75 -15.16
CA GLY A 323 1.47 25.94 -13.71
C GLY A 323 0.37 26.83 -13.11
N SER A 324 -0.58 27.35 -13.90
CA SER A 324 -1.67 28.23 -13.40
C SER A 324 -2.73 27.54 -12.52
N GLY A 325 -2.64 26.22 -12.34
CA GLY A 325 -3.56 25.49 -11.46
C GLY A 325 -4.72 24.78 -12.15
N LYS A 326 -4.68 24.58 -13.47
CA LYS A 326 -5.74 23.87 -14.22
C LYS A 326 -6.06 22.48 -13.69
N THR A 327 -5.07 21.61 -13.59
CA THR A 327 -5.23 20.27 -13.00
C THR A 327 -5.57 20.34 -11.50
N THR A 328 -5.11 21.38 -10.80
CA THR A 328 -5.47 21.63 -9.39
C THR A 328 -6.96 21.92 -9.27
N LEU A 329 -7.53 22.74 -10.15
CA LEU A 329 -8.97 22.99 -10.19
C LEU A 329 -9.74 21.67 -10.36
N LEU A 330 -9.33 20.77 -11.26
CA LEU A 330 -9.98 19.47 -11.42
C LEU A 330 -9.89 18.61 -10.17
N ARG A 331 -8.75 18.67 -9.44
CA ARG A 331 -8.61 17.95 -8.17
C ARG A 331 -9.51 18.52 -7.08
N VAL A 332 -9.72 19.82 -7.07
CA VAL A 332 -10.66 20.50 -6.17
C VAL A 332 -12.11 20.12 -6.52
N LEU A 333 -12.48 20.15 -7.80
CA LEU A 333 -13.81 19.71 -8.27
C LEU A 333 -14.07 18.24 -7.93
N ASN A 334 -13.06 17.39 -8.04
CA ASN A 334 -13.15 15.98 -7.65
C ASN A 334 -13.04 15.76 -6.13
N ARG A 335 -13.00 16.84 -5.32
CA ARG A 335 -12.82 16.77 -3.85
C ARG A 335 -11.60 15.92 -3.44
N LEU A 336 -10.56 15.91 -4.26
CA LEU A 336 -9.27 15.28 -3.92
C LEU A 336 -8.41 16.22 -3.06
N TRP A 337 -8.55 17.53 -3.28
CA TRP A 337 -7.87 18.58 -2.54
C TRP A 337 -8.89 19.49 -1.88
N GLU A 338 -8.54 19.98 -0.69
CA GLU A 338 -9.35 20.95 0.03
C GLU A 338 -9.14 22.37 -0.52
N THR A 339 -10.19 23.18 -0.43
CA THR A 339 -10.12 24.62 -0.76
C THR A 339 -9.49 25.39 0.40
N ALA A 340 -8.72 26.42 0.10
CA ALA A 340 -8.19 27.33 1.12
C ALA A 340 -9.32 28.24 1.66
N HIS A 341 -10.19 28.73 0.78
CA HIS A 341 -11.38 29.50 1.08
C HIS A 341 -12.51 29.16 0.10
N GLY A 342 -13.74 29.46 0.50
CA GLY A 342 -14.93 29.22 -0.31
C GLY A 342 -15.46 27.80 -0.22
N SER A 343 -16.51 27.50 -0.97
CA SER A 343 -17.16 26.19 -1.00
C SER A 343 -17.37 25.67 -2.41
N VAL A 344 -17.27 24.35 -2.57
CA VAL A 344 -17.58 23.64 -3.81
C VAL A 344 -18.77 22.73 -3.55
N HIS A 345 -19.91 23.08 -4.13
CA HIS A 345 -21.11 22.28 -4.08
C HIS A 345 -21.22 21.47 -5.35
N MET A 346 -21.28 20.17 -5.20
CA MET A 346 -21.53 19.23 -6.27
C MET A 346 -22.96 18.71 -6.10
N LEU A 347 -23.78 18.97 -7.08
CA LEU A 347 -25.22 18.67 -7.09
C LEU A 347 -25.56 17.39 -7.87
N THR A 348 -24.54 16.73 -8.41
CA THR A 348 -24.68 15.48 -9.17
C THR A 348 -23.74 14.43 -8.59
N SER A 349 -24.17 13.17 -8.54
CA SER A 349 -23.38 12.07 -8.01
C SER A 349 -22.08 11.84 -8.80
N PHE A 350 -21.01 11.40 -8.13
CA PHE A 350 -19.83 10.87 -8.82
C PHE A 350 -20.15 9.49 -9.37
N GLY A 351 -19.71 9.22 -10.59
CA GLY A 351 -19.78 7.88 -11.12
C GLY A 351 -20.14 7.83 -12.61
N PRO A 352 -20.33 6.63 -13.13
CA PRO A 352 -20.53 6.41 -14.55
C PRO A 352 -21.75 7.11 -15.15
N ARG A 353 -22.81 7.37 -14.36
CA ARG A 353 -24.02 8.05 -14.84
C ARG A 353 -24.08 9.54 -14.51
N GLY A 354 -23.27 10.01 -13.58
CA GLY A 354 -23.25 11.41 -13.13
C GLY A 354 -22.06 12.18 -13.70
N VAL A 355 -21.05 12.44 -12.86
CA VAL A 355 -19.79 13.11 -13.25
C VAL A 355 -18.68 12.08 -13.35
N MET A 356 -17.95 12.06 -14.46
CA MET A 356 -16.82 11.18 -14.68
C MET A 356 -15.56 11.98 -15.04
N PHE A 357 -14.45 11.70 -14.34
CA PHE A 357 -13.17 12.38 -14.51
C PHE A 357 -12.20 11.51 -15.29
N PHE A 358 -11.57 12.09 -16.31
CA PHE A 358 -10.52 11.46 -17.11
C PHE A 358 -9.20 12.16 -16.86
N PRO A 359 -8.24 11.50 -16.22
CA PRO A 359 -6.95 12.09 -15.90
C PRO A 359 -6.07 12.24 -17.15
N GLN A 360 -5.10 13.15 -17.09
CA GLN A 360 -4.11 13.38 -18.15
C GLN A 360 -3.35 12.11 -18.56
N LYS A 361 -2.97 11.28 -17.59
CA LYS A 361 -2.42 9.95 -17.83
C LYS A 361 -3.53 8.91 -17.72
N PRO A 362 -3.89 8.25 -18.84
CA PRO A 362 -4.87 7.19 -18.83
C PRO A 362 -4.52 6.09 -17.82
N TYR A 363 -5.52 5.57 -17.13
CA TYR A 363 -5.35 4.50 -16.17
C TYR A 363 -5.96 3.19 -16.70
N PHE A 364 -5.12 2.16 -16.75
CA PHE A 364 -5.49 0.80 -17.14
C PHE A 364 -5.07 -0.18 -16.05
N THR A 365 -5.93 -1.19 -15.84
CA THR A 365 -5.68 -2.27 -14.88
C THR A 365 -5.27 -3.54 -15.63
N ASP A 366 -4.76 -4.52 -14.89
CA ASP A 366 -4.61 -5.88 -15.43
C ASP A 366 -6.00 -6.42 -15.77
N GLY A 367 -6.12 -7.17 -16.87
CA GLY A 367 -7.38 -7.78 -17.24
C GLY A 367 -7.68 -7.74 -18.74
N THR A 368 -8.92 -8.01 -19.09
CA THR A 368 -9.42 -8.15 -20.45
C THR A 368 -9.73 -6.77 -21.09
N LEU A 369 -9.92 -6.74 -22.40
CA LEU A 369 -10.35 -5.51 -23.10
C LEU A 369 -11.69 -5.02 -22.59
N ARG A 370 -12.63 -5.93 -22.29
CA ARG A 370 -13.92 -5.59 -21.70
C ARG A 370 -13.74 -4.85 -20.38
N GLU A 371 -12.91 -5.38 -19.47
CA GLU A 371 -12.65 -4.74 -18.17
C GLU A 371 -12.04 -3.35 -18.30
N GLN A 372 -11.22 -3.10 -19.35
CA GLN A 372 -10.72 -1.75 -19.60
C GLN A 372 -11.82 -0.76 -20.03
N VAL A 373 -12.79 -1.23 -20.80
CA VAL A 373 -13.89 -0.37 -21.28
C VAL A 373 -14.92 -0.10 -20.19
N ILE A 374 -15.30 -1.10 -19.41
CA ILE A 374 -16.33 -0.96 -18.37
C ILE A 374 -15.83 -0.32 -17.07
N TYR A 375 -14.50 -0.19 -16.89
CA TYR A 375 -13.93 0.41 -15.68
C TYR A 375 -14.55 1.79 -15.37
N PRO A 376 -14.97 2.13 -14.12
CA PRO A 376 -14.68 1.43 -12.85
C PRO A 376 -15.72 0.39 -12.40
N LEU A 377 -16.65 -0.02 -13.23
CA LEU A 377 -17.63 -1.05 -12.88
C LEU A 377 -16.92 -2.40 -12.67
N LYS A 378 -17.31 -3.11 -11.63
CA LYS A 378 -16.73 -4.42 -11.29
C LYS A 378 -17.32 -5.54 -12.14
N GLU A 379 -18.61 -5.41 -12.47
CA GLU A 379 -19.37 -6.43 -13.15
C GLU A 379 -20.25 -5.78 -14.22
N ILE A 380 -20.49 -6.54 -15.28
CA ILE A 380 -21.40 -6.14 -16.33
C ILE A 380 -22.79 -6.56 -15.90
N TYR A 381 -23.71 -5.61 -15.77
CA TYR A 381 -25.10 -5.90 -15.53
C TYR A 381 -25.93 -5.54 -16.77
N PRO A 382 -26.69 -6.47 -17.30
CA PRO A 382 -26.73 -7.91 -17.02
C PRO A 382 -25.52 -8.66 -17.57
N VAL A 383 -25.11 -9.73 -16.92
CA VAL A 383 -23.92 -10.55 -17.20
C VAL A 383 -23.95 -11.19 -18.59
N THR A 384 -25.07 -11.25 -19.20
CA THR A 384 -25.28 -11.94 -20.46
C THR A 384 -26.11 -11.09 -21.39
N GLY A 385 -25.49 -10.65 -22.43
CA GLY A 385 -26.28 -10.11 -23.51
C GLY A 385 -25.45 -9.62 -24.67
N LEU A 386 -25.64 -10.22 -25.80
CA LEU A 386 -25.24 -9.70 -27.10
C LEU A 386 -25.35 -8.16 -27.23
N PRO A 387 -26.36 -7.48 -26.64
CA PRO A 387 -26.47 -6.02 -26.73
C PRO A 387 -25.28 -5.27 -26.10
N ASP A 388 -24.68 -5.79 -25.04
CA ASP A 388 -23.58 -5.10 -24.37
C ASP A 388 -22.26 -5.29 -25.13
N ASP A 389 -22.04 -6.47 -25.71
CA ASP A 389 -20.91 -6.74 -26.60
C ASP A 389 -20.97 -5.88 -27.86
N GLU A 390 -22.12 -5.81 -28.50
CA GLU A 390 -22.34 -4.96 -29.68
C GLU A 390 -22.08 -3.49 -29.35
N ARG A 391 -22.51 -3.03 -28.18
CA ARG A 391 -22.26 -1.68 -27.70
C ARG A 391 -20.78 -1.38 -27.52
N ILE A 392 -20.03 -2.28 -26.86
CA ILE A 392 -18.59 -2.14 -26.69
C ILE A 392 -17.89 -2.12 -28.04
N ILE A 393 -18.19 -3.09 -28.94
CA ILE A 393 -17.59 -3.19 -30.26
C ILE A 393 -17.92 -1.93 -31.12
N ARG A 394 -19.14 -1.44 -31.05
CA ARG A 394 -19.54 -0.20 -31.72
C ARG A 394 -18.69 0.99 -31.29
N PHE A 395 -18.49 1.18 -29.97
CA PHE A 395 -17.68 2.29 -29.46
C PHE A 395 -16.18 2.11 -29.73
N LEU A 396 -15.66 0.88 -29.70
CA LEU A 396 -14.30 0.59 -30.14
C LEU A 396 -14.10 0.94 -31.62
N THR A 397 -15.07 0.64 -32.46
CA THR A 397 -15.02 0.98 -33.90
C THR A 397 -15.10 2.49 -34.10
N LEU A 398 -15.98 3.17 -33.39
CA LEU A 398 -16.19 4.62 -33.49
C LEU A 398 -14.96 5.40 -33.04
N THR A 399 -14.22 4.91 -32.06
CA THR A 399 -12.94 5.51 -31.62
C THR A 399 -11.73 5.06 -32.46
N GLY A 400 -11.93 4.29 -33.52
CA GLY A 400 -10.87 3.78 -34.39
C GLY A 400 -10.01 2.68 -33.77
N LEU A 401 -10.52 1.97 -32.76
CA LEU A 401 -9.84 0.89 -32.05
C LEU A 401 -10.35 -0.51 -32.42
N GLY A 402 -11.08 -0.66 -33.53
CA GLY A 402 -11.59 -1.96 -33.96
C GLY A 402 -10.50 -3.02 -34.20
N SER A 403 -9.28 -2.62 -34.54
CA SER A 403 -8.14 -3.50 -34.68
C SER A 403 -7.65 -4.08 -33.36
N LEU A 404 -7.92 -3.40 -32.23
CA LEU A 404 -7.52 -3.85 -30.89
C LEU A 404 -8.23 -5.16 -30.50
N LEU A 405 -9.49 -5.34 -30.93
CA LEU A 405 -10.24 -6.57 -30.71
C LEU A 405 -9.53 -7.80 -31.32
N LYS A 406 -8.90 -7.62 -32.49
CA LYS A 406 -8.10 -8.70 -33.10
C LYS A 406 -6.79 -8.95 -32.38
N ARG A 407 -6.14 -7.88 -31.88
CA ARG A 407 -4.88 -7.97 -31.14
C ARG A 407 -5.04 -8.66 -29.80
N THR A 408 -6.18 -8.47 -29.14
CA THR A 408 -6.50 -9.10 -27.85
C THR A 408 -7.11 -10.49 -27.97
N GLY A 409 -7.48 -10.93 -29.20
CA GLY A 409 -8.15 -12.20 -29.41
C GLY A 409 -9.64 -12.22 -29.06
N GLY A 410 -10.20 -11.09 -28.60
CA GLY A 410 -11.60 -10.95 -28.20
C GLY A 410 -11.79 -9.94 -27.09
N LEU A 411 -13.02 -9.81 -26.59
CA LEU A 411 -13.33 -8.90 -25.47
C LEU A 411 -12.89 -9.49 -24.12
N ASP A 412 -13.01 -10.82 -23.95
CA ASP A 412 -12.85 -11.52 -22.68
C ASP A 412 -11.55 -12.32 -22.57
N GLU A 413 -10.73 -12.29 -23.61
CA GLU A 413 -9.42 -12.95 -23.57
C GLU A 413 -8.47 -12.18 -22.63
N ARG A 414 -7.87 -12.93 -21.71
CA ARG A 414 -6.84 -12.36 -20.83
C ARG A 414 -5.56 -12.15 -21.61
N VAL A 415 -5.02 -10.94 -21.50
CA VAL A 415 -3.76 -10.57 -22.13
C VAL A 415 -2.60 -10.66 -21.12
N ASP A 416 -1.47 -11.25 -21.55
CA ASP A 416 -0.27 -11.43 -20.69
C ASP A 416 0.67 -10.22 -20.74
N TRP A 417 0.24 -9.12 -21.35
CA TRP A 417 1.04 -7.91 -21.46
C TRP A 417 0.51 -6.78 -20.58
N ASN A 418 1.37 -5.80 -20.31
CA ASN A 418 0.96 -4.55 -19.69
C ASN A 418 0.39 -3.60 -20.78
N TRP A 419 -0.79 -3.07 -20.57
CA TRP A 419 -1.48 -2.16 -21.47
C TRP A 419 -0.65 -0.91 -21.84
N TYR A 420 0.15 -0.42 -20.90
CA TYR A 420 1.01 0.75 -21.12
C TYR A 420 2.19 0.47 -22.07
N ASP A 421 2.63 -0.77 -22.19
CA ASP A 421 3.77 -1.15 -23.03
C ASP A 421 3.36 -1.44 -24.48
N VAL A 422 2.06 -1.76 -24.69
CA VAL A 422 1.54 -2.21 -25.98
C VAL A 422 0.74 -1.15 -26.72
N LEU A 423 0.05 -0.27 -25.99
CA LEU A 423 -0.75 0.81 -26.57
C LEU A 423 0.07 2.06 -26.78
N SER A 424 -0.05 2.67 -27.96
CA SER A 424 0.46 4.02 -28.20
C SER A 424 -0.30 5.05 -27.37
N PRO A 425 0.29 6.21 -27.05
CA PRO A 425 -0.39 7.29 -26.30
C PRO A 425 -1.75 7.68 -26.91
N GLY A 426 -1.84 7.73 -28.23
CA GLY A 426 -3.10 8.00 -28.92
C GLY A 426 -4.12 6.87 -28.82
N GLU A 427 -3.71 5.59 -28.84
CA GLU A 427 -4.60 4.47 -28.59
C GLU A 427 -5.09 4.45 -27.14
N MET A 428 -4.23 4.78 -26.18
CA MET A 428 -4.63 4.92 -24.78
C MET A 428 -5.69 6.00 -24.57
N GLN A 429 -5.54 7.17 -25.17
CA GLN A 429 -6.54 8.25 -25.11
C GLN A 429 -7.84 7.85 -25.78
N ARG A 430 -7.81 7.22 -26.97
CA ARG A 430 -9.01 6.71 -27.66
C ARG A 430 -9.73 5.64 -26.85
N LEU A 431 -8.99 4.77 -26.15
CA LEU A 431 -9.60 3.76 -25.27
C LEU A 431 -10.30 4.41 -24.07
N CYS A 432 -9.76 5.52 -23.53
CA CYS A 432 -10.46 6.31 -22.53
C CYS A 432 -11.75 6.93 -23.08
N PHE A 433 -11.78 7.41 -24.33
CA PHE A 433 -13.01 7.85 -24.96
C PHE A 433 -14.00 6.70 -25.22
N THR A 434 -13.52 5.49 -25.54
CA THR A 434 -14.38 4.29 -25.60
C THR A 434 -15.07 4.06 -24.26
N ARG A 435 -14.31 4.15 -23.17
CA ARG A 435 -14.83 4.06 -21.79
C ARG A 435 -15.87 5.15 -21.51
N LEU A 436 -15.59 6.39 -21.89
CA LEU A 436 -16.51 7.51 -21.75
C LEU A 436 -17.83 7.26 -22.50
N PHE A 437 -17.76 6.81 -23.75
CA PHE A 437 -18.95 6.53 -24.57
C PHE A 437 -19.75 5.34 -24.06
N TYR A 438 -19.08 4.36 -23.46
CA TYR A 438 -19.76 3.24 -22.84
C TYR A 438 -20.59 3.68 -21.63
N HIS A 439 -20.03 4.51 -20.75
CA HIS A 439 -20.71 4.97 -19.54
C HIS A 439 -21.75 6.07 -19.78
N GLN A 440 -21.52 6.93 -20.76
CA GLN A 440 -22.40 8.06 -21.10
C GLN A 440 -22.75 8.92 -19.87
N PRO A 441 -21.77 9.46 -19.13
CA PRO A 441 -22.04 10.30 -17.99
C PRO A 441 -22.72 11.60 -18.43
N LYS A 442 -23.51 12.20 -17.55
CA LYS A 442 -24.13 13.53 -17.81
C LYS A 442 -23.04 14.61 -17.97
N TYR A 443 -21.95 14.50 -17.19
CA TYR A 443 -20.81 15.41 -17.24
C TYR A 443 -19.48 14.65 -17.37
N ALA A 444 -18.69 15.01 -18.36
CA ALA A 444 -17.36 14.46 -18.61
C ALA A 444 -16.30 15.53 -18.32
N VAL A 445 -15.42 15.26 -17.36
CA VAL A 445 -14.28 16.15 -17.02
C VAL A 445 -13.01 15.56 -17.60
N LEU A 446 -12.39 16.27 -18.55
CA LEU A 446 -11.28 15.79 -19.37
C LEU A 446 -10.03 16.63 -19.09
N ASP A 447 -8.97 16.01 -18.57
CA ASP A 447 -7.68 16.65 -18.34
C ASP A 447 -6.70 16.30 -19.48
N GLU A 448 -6.51 17.21 -20.45
CA GLU A 448 -5.64 17.05 -21.64
C GLU A 448 -5.86 15.73 -22.40
N ALA A 449 -7.10 15.24 -22.42
CA ALA A 449 -7.45 13.90 -22.88
C ALA A 449 -7.23 13.67 -24.40
N THR A 450 -6.98 14.72 -25.19
CA THR A 450 -6.76 14.65 -26.64
C THR A 450 -5.36 15.09 -27.05
N SER A 451 -4.44 15.27 -26.12
CA SER A 451 -3.10 15.80 -26.38
C SER A 451 -2.25 14.98 -27.38
N ALA A 452 -2.48 13.66 -27.47
CA ALA A 452 -1.79 12.76 -28.39
C ALA A 452 -2.61 12.42 -29.66
N LEU A 453 -3.73 13.09 -29.89
CA LEU A 453 -4.61 12.84 -31.03
C LEU A 453 -4.44 13.93 -32.13
N THR A 454 -4.83 13.58 -33.35
CA THR A 454 -4.95 14.53 -34.43
C THR A 454 -6.20 15.41 -34.25
N GLU A 455 -6.21 16.61 -34.80
CA GLU A 455 -7.38 17.53 -34.71
C GLU A 455 -8.64 16.93 -35.33
N GLU A 456 -8.49 16.11 -36.37
CA GLU A 456 -9.60 15.43 -37.02
C GLU A 456 -10.23 14.40 -36.07
N THR A 457 -9.42 13.54 -35.45
CA THR A 457 -9.91 12.57 -34.44
C THR A 457 -10.50 13.28 -33.23
N GLU A 458 -9.87 14.34 -32.74
CA GLU A 458 -10.37 15.19 -31.65
C GLU A 458 -11.77 15.71 -31.98
N ARG A 459 -11.96 16.29 -33.16
CA ARG A 459 -13.25 16.81 -33.63
C ARG A 459 -14.35 15.72 -33.64
N GLU A 460 -14.02 14.52 -34.16
CA GLU A 460 -14.97 13.40 -34.20
C GLU A 460 -15.39 12.95 -32.78
N LEU A 461 -14.43 12.85 -31.85
CA LEU A 461 -14.70 12.45 -30.48
C LEU A 461 -15.56 13.48 -29.74
N TYR A 462 -15.26 14.78 -29.83
CA TYR A 462 -16.11 15.83 -29.22
C TYR A 462 -17.50 15.93 -29.88
N HIS A 463 -17.57 15.72 -31.19
CA HIS A 463 -18.86 15.65 -31.88
C HIS A 463 -19.71 14.48 -31.33
N THR A 464 -19.10 13.34 -31.12
CA THR A 464 -19.76 12.17 -30.52
C THR A 464 -20.20 12.45 -29.09
N CYS A 465 -19.38 13.12 -28.25
CA CYS A 465 -19.79 13.55 -26.90
C CYS A 465 -21.09 14.38 -26.96
N LYS A 466 -21.17 15.34 -27.91
CA LYS A 466 -22.35 16.19 -28.10
C LYS A 466 -23.57 15.39 -28.58
N GLN A 467 -23.39 14.45 -29.53
CA GLN A 467 -24.45 13.57 -29.99
C GLN A 467 -25.04 12.67 -28.90
N LEU A 468 -24.19 12.24 -27.95
CA LEU A 468 -24.59 11.43 -26.81
C LEU A 468 -25.16 12.25 -25.64
N GLY A 469 -25.31 13.58 -25.81
CA GLY A 469 -25.91 14.47 -24.82
C GLY A 469 -25.04 14.76 -23.60
N MET A 470 -23.74 14.49 -23.67
CA MET A 470 -22.78 14.73 -22.55
C MET A 470 -22.36 16.20 -22.52
N THR A 471 -22.28 16.77 -21.33
CA THR A 471 -21.67 18.07 -21.07
C THR A 471 -20.19 17.89 -20.77
N VAL A 472 -19.34 18.60 -21.49
CA VAL A 472 -17.89 18.40 -21.41
C VAL A 472 -17.21 19.58 -20.74
N ILE A 473 -16.37 19.29 -19.75
CA ILE A 473 -15.45 20.23 -19.09
C ILE A 473 -14.04 19.79 -19.47
N SER A 474 -13.38 20.53 -20.35
CA SER A 474 -12.05 20.18 -20.84
C SER A 474 -10.99 21.11 -20.30
N VAL A 475 -9.86 20.52 -19.90
CA VAL A 475 -8.60 21.25 -19.72
C VAL A 475 -7.74 21.02 -20.94
N GLY A 476 -7.23 22.07 -21.55
CA GLY A 476 -6.38 21.95 -22.73
C GLY A 476 -5.72 23.25 -23.13
N HIS A 477 -4.74 23.14 -24.05
CA HIS A 477 -3.95 24.27 -24.59
C HIS A 477 -4.15 24.48 -26.08
N ARG A 478 -4.91 23.60 -26.75
CA ARG A 478 -5.12 23.67 -28.20
C ARG A 478 -6.26 24.63 -28.53
N SER A 479 -6.02 25.51 -29.49
CA SER A 479 -7.06 26.41 -30.04
C SER A 479 -8.19 25.66 -30.75
N SER A 480 -7.92 24.41 -31.22
CA SER A 480 -8.95 23.54 -31.81
C SER A 480 -10.10 23.23 -30.84
N LEU A 481 -9.84 23.20 -29.52
CA LEU A 481 -10.83 22.91 -28.50
C LEU A 481 -11.88 24.01 -28.35
N GLU A 482 -11.56 25.28 -28.65
CA GLU A 482 -12.49 26.40 -28.54
C GLU A 482 -13.78 26.17 -29.33
N LYS A 483 -13.66 25.52 -30.50
CA LYS A 483 -14.81 25.23 -31.40
C LYS A 483 -15.84 24.25 -30.80
N HIS A 484 -15.50 23.56 -29.73
CA HIS A 484 -16.33 22.52 -29.08
C HIS A 484 -16.91 22.97 -27.75
N HIS A 485 -16.59 24.18 -27.29
CA HIS A 485 -16.97 24.71 -26.00
C HIS A 485 -17.72 26.03 -26.11
N ASP A 486 -18.60 26.29 -25.16
CA ASP A 486 -19.48 27.49 -25.14
C ASP A 486 -18.85 28.61 -24.28
N SER A 487 -18.03 28.26 -23.32
CA SER A 487 -17.34 29.19 -22.42
C SER A 487 -15.93 28.79 -22.19
N MET A 488 -15.07 29.77 -21.96
CA MET A 488 -13.64 29.57 -21.65
C MET A 488 -13.28 30.22 -20.32
N LEU A 489 -12.71 29.44 -19.42
CA LEU A 489 -12.12 29.90 -18.16
C LEU A 489 -10.61 29.99 -18.34
N PHE A 490 -10.06 31.20 -18.33
CA PHE A 490 -8.63 31.42 -18.42
C PHE A 490 -8.03 31.62 -17.02
N LEU A 491 -7.01 30.81 -16.67
CA LEU A 491 -6.28 30.91 -15.41
C LEU A 491 -4.89 31.52 -15.63
N PHE A 492 -4.61 32.66 -15.00
CA PHE A 492 -3.34 33.37 -15.16
C PHE A 492 -2.23 32.81 -14.25
N GLY A 493 -2.57 32.24 -13.08
CA GLY A 493 -1.61 31.67 -12.11
C GLY A 493 -1.23 32.61 -10.96
N ASP A 494 -1.66 33.88 -11.01
CA ASP A 494 -1.38 34.90 -9.99
C ASP A 494 -2.61 35.19 -9.11
N GLY A 495 -3.43 34.19 -8.87
CA GLY A 495 -4.72 34.36 -8.23
C GLY A 495 -5.85 34.81 -9.16
N LYS A 496 -5.51 35.30 -10.36
CA LYS A 496 -6.46 35.89 -11.32
C LYS A 496 -7.03 34.86 -12.28
N TRP A 497 -8.28 35.08 -12.66
CA TRP A 497 -8.99 34.27 -13.65
C TRP A 497 -9.95 35.15 -14.46
N GLU A 498 -10.32 34.68 -15.64
CA GLU A 498 -11.27 35.34 -16.52
C GLU A 498 -12.19 34.29 -17.15
N LEU A 499 -13.49 34.57 -17.15
CA LEU A 499 -14.49 33.73 -17.78
C LEU A 499 -15.08 34.47 -19.00
N THR A 500 -14.84 33.91 -20.18
CA THR A 500 -15.34 34.49 -21.45
C THR A 500 -16.27 33.52 -22.13
N LYS A 501 -17.28 34.03 -22.83
CA LYS A 501 -18.13 33.23 -23.72
C LYS A 501 -17.44 33.10 -25.05
N ILE A 502 -17.40 31.90 -25.61
CA ILE A 502 -16.91 31.61 -26.95
C ILE A 502 -18.13 31.76 -27.87
N HIS A 503 -17.98 32.58 -28.92
CA HIS A 503 -19.06 32.83 -29.90
C HIS A 503 -18.98 31.82 -31.03
#